data_3d241b53144e2dfa5403802c59d6f714
#
_entry.id   3d241b53144e2dfa5403802c59d6f714
#
_cell.length_a   1.000
_cell.length_b   1.000
_cell.length_c   1.000
_cell.angle_alpha   90.00
_cell.angle_beta   90.00
_cell.angle_gamma   90.00
#
_symmetry.space_group_name_H-M   'P 1'
#
loop_
_entity.id
_entity.type
_entity.pdbx_description
1 polymer ?
#
loop_
_entity_poly.entity_id
_entity_poly.type
_entity_poly.pdbx_seq_one_letter_code
_entity_poly.pdbx_strand_id
1 'polypeptide(L)'
;IGTFHGLCNRFLRAHWKLAGLAQGFQILDSSDQLSAVKRVIKGMNLDEDRFVPKQVTWFIAGTKEEGRRPRDVEIRDEQTRKLVEIYQAYEDQCQREGVVDFAELMLRTYELLRDNDPLREHYQHRFRHVLVDEFQDTNRLQYAWLKMFAPPGRVPPQGVFAVGDDDQSIYAFRGARVGNMADFEREYRVQRVIKLEQNYRSFGHILDSANELISRNAQRLGKNLRTDLGAGEPVRVFEATSDFAEAQWFLEEAQALHRGGLPRSEIALLYRSNAQSRVIESALFNAGVPYRVYGGLR
;
A
#
# COMPACT_ATOMS: atom_id res chain seq x y z
N ILE A 1 4.88 7.45 15.89
CA ILE A 1 5.26 7.15 14.50
C ILE A 1 4.92 5.68 14.21
N GLY A 2 4.44 5.39 13.01
CA GLY A 2 4.14 4.05 12.54
C GLY A 2 3.33 4.04 11.25
N THR A 3 3.16 2.85 10.68
CA THR A 3 2.26 2.64 9.55
C THR A 3 0.80 2.69 10.01
N PHE A 4 -0.14 2.93 9.11
CA PHE A 4 -1.58 2.91 9.41
C PHE A 4 -1.98 1.61 10.15
N HIS A 5 -1.68 0.46 9.61
CA HIS A 5 -2.02 -0.84 10.23
C HIS A 5 -1.34 -1.05 11.59
N GLY A 6 -0.07 -0.63 11.73
CA GLY A 6 0.64 -0.71 12.99
C GLY A 6 0.03 0.18 14.09
N LEU A 7 -0.45 1.38 13.71
CA LEU A 7 -1.17 2.27 14.60
C LEU A 7 -2.53 1.68 14.98
N CYS A 8 -3.29 1.17 14.00
CA CYS A 8 -4.58 0.52 14.23
C CYS A 8 -4.46 -0.70 15.14
N ASN A 9 -3.45 -1.55 14.92
CA ASN A 9 -3.21 -2.68 15.81
C ASN A 9 -2.97 -2.25 17.26
N ARG A 10 -2.08 -1.27 17.50
CA ARG A 10 -1.85 -0.73 18.86
C ARG A 10 -3.13 -0.15 19.47
N PHE A 11 -3.92 0.56 18.66
CA PHE A 11 -5.18 1.15 19.07
C PHE A 11 -6.20 0.08 19.49
N LEU A 12 -6.39 -0.94 18.68
CA LEU A 12 -7.31 -2.05 18.96
C LEU A 12 -6.85 -2.88 20.17
N ARG A 13 -5.53 -3.08 20.35
CA ARG A 13 -5.00 -3.72 21.56
C ARG A 13 -5.32 -2.94 22.84
N ALA A 14 -5.25 -1.62 22.79
CA ALA A 14 -5.58 -0.77 23.92
C ALA A 14 -7.09 -0.73 24.22
N HIS A 15 -7.93 -0.89 23.21
CA HIS A 15 -9.39 -0.73 23.29
C HIS A 15 -10.15 -2.00 22.86
N TRP A 16 -9.56 -3.16 23.04
CA TRP A 16 -10.11 -4.44 22.55
C TRP A 16 -11.56 -4.71 22.99
N LYS A 17 -11.91 -4.35 24.24
CA LYS A 17 -13.28 -4.51 24.76
C LYS A 17 -14.28 -3.66 23.98
N LEU A 18 -13.98 -2.38 23.79
CA LEU A 18 -14.83 -1.47 23.04
C LEU A 18 -14.92 -1.85 21.55
N ALA A 19 -13.85 -2.44 21.01
CA ALA A 19 -13.82 -2.94 19.65
C ALA A 19 -14.54 -4.31 19.49
N GLY A 20 -15.02 -4.92 20.56
CA GLY A 20 -15.66 -6.24 20.53
C GLY A 20 -14.69 -7.36 20.14
N LEU A 21 -13.40 -7.20 20.45
CA LEU A 21 -12.36 -8.18 20.15
C LEU A 21 -11.96 -8.99 21.39
N ALA A 22 -11.38 -10.18 21.19
CA ALA A 22 -10.73 -10.92 22.25
C ALA A 22 -9.45 -10.18 22.71
N GLN A 23 -9.10 -10.24 24.00
CA GLN A 23 -7.93 -9.56 24.54
C GLN A 23 -6.62 -9.95 23.84
N GLY A 24 -6.50 -11.20 23.44
CA GLY A 24 -5.32 -11.74 22.74
C GLY A 24 -5.56 -11.99 21.26
N PHE A 25 -6.45 -11.26 20.59
CA PHE A 25 -6.78 -11.52 19.19
C PHE A 25 -5.53 -11.67 18.34
N GLN A 26 -5.57 -12.56 17.35
CA GLN A 26 -4.46 -12.80 16.44
C GLN A 26 -4.74 -12.13 15.08
N ILE A 27 -3.66 -11.82 14.36
CA ILE A 27 -3.75 -11.24 13.04
C ILE A 27 -3.42 -12.33 12.04
N LEU A 28 -4.35 -12.60 11.13
CA LEU A 28 -4.17 -13.54 10.03
C LEU A 28 -3.20 -12.94 9.00
N ASP A 29 -2.22 -13.71 8.60
CA ASP A 29 -1.47 -13.41 7.39
C ASP A 29 -2.28 -13.74 6.12
N SER A 30 -1.71 -13.46 4.95
CA SER A 30 -2.41 -13.70 3.67
C SER A 30 -2.70 -15.19 3.42
N SER A 31 -1.85 -16.09 3.91
CA SER A 31 -2.02 -17.55 3.79
C SER A 31 -3.11 -18.05 4.70
N ASP A 32 -3.10 -17.58 5.95
CA ASP A 32 -4.10 -17.91 6.95
C ASP A 32 -5.48 -17.39 6.56
N GLN A 33 -5.55 -16.15 6.04
CA GLN A 33 -6.77 -15.56 5.53
C GLN A 33 -7.36 -16.39 4.39
N LEU A 34 -6.51 -16.75 3.40
CA LEU A 34 -6.94 -17.61 2.29
C LEU A 34 -7.46 -18.96 2.78
N SER A 35 -6.79 -19.57 3.77
CA SER A 35 -7.19 -20.83 4.37
C SER A 35 -8.52 -20.70 5.12
N ALA A 36 -8.74 -19.60 5.83
CA ALA A 36 -10.03 -19.33 6.48
C ALA A 36 -11.17 -19.18 5.47
N VAL A 37 -10.96 -18.43 4.37
CA VAL A 37 -11.94 -18.29 3.29
C VAL A 37 -12.28 -19.64 2.65
N LYS A 38 -11.27 -20.49 2.38
CA LYS A 38 -11.51 -21.86 1.89
C LYS A 38 -12.39 -22.68 2.81
N ARG A 39 -12.14 -22.63 4.13
CA ARG A 39 -12.98 -23.34 5.12
C ARG A 39 -14.42 -22.85 5.09
N VAL A 40 -14.65 -21.55 4.95
CA VAL A 40 -16.00 -20.97 4.83
C VAL A 40 -16.71 -21.46 3.58
N ILE A 41 -16.07 -21.36 2.41
CA ILE A 41 -16.66 -21.82 1.12
C ILE A 41 -17.03 -23.29 1.20
N LYS A 42 -16.13 -24.13 1.71
CA LYS A 42 -16.38 -25.57 1.91
C LYS A 42 -17.50 -25.82 2.92
N GLY A 43 -17.54 -25.11 4.04
CA GLY A 43 -18.58 -25.23 5.06
C GLY A 43 -19.97 -24.82 4.57
N MET A 44 -20.05 -23.94 3.57
CA MET A 44 -21.28 -23.55 2.89
C MET A 44 -21.67 -24.49 1.73
N ASN A 45 -20.92 -25.55 1.46
CA ASN A 45 -21.06 -26.47 0.32
C ASN A 45 -21.10 -25.74 -1.03
N LEU A 46 -20.28 -24.72 -1.19
CA LEU A 46 -20.14 -23.95 -2.43
C LEU A 46 -18.99 -24.51 -3.28
N ASP A 47 -19.17 -24.41 -4.59
CA ASP A 47 -18.17 -24.81 -5.58
C ASP A 47 -16.99 -23.85 -5.59
N GLU A 48 -15.77 -24.36 -5.33
CA GLU A 48 -14.53 -23.57 -5.31
C GLU A 48 -14.10 -23.10 -6.71
N ASP A 49 -14.55 -23.75 -7.78
CA ASP A 49 -14.29 -23.29 -9.15
C ASP A 49 -15.16 -22.08 -9.50
N ARG A 50 -16.37 -22.02 -8.96
CA ARG A 50 -17.26 -20.87 -9.10
C ARG A 50 -16.91 -19.73 -8.15
N PHE A 51 -16.55 -20.04 -6.91
CA PHE A 51 -16.14 -19.08 -5.88
C PHE A 51 -14.67 -19.27 -5.54
N VAL A 52 -13.81 -18.89 -6.48
CA VAL A 52 -12.37 -19.05 -6.34
C VAL A 52 -11.87 -18.35 -5.07
N PRO A 53 -11.30 -19.10 -4.08
CA PRO A 53 -11.00 -18.55 -2.75
C PRO A 53 -10.15 -17.30 -2.77
N LYS A 54 -9.19 -17.20 -3.69
CA LYS A 54 -8.35 -16.02 -3.86
C LYS A 54 -9.14 -14.79 -4.29
N GLN A 55 -10.10 -14.95 -5.20
CA GLN A 55 -10.96 -13.85 -5.66
C GLN A 55 -11.93 -13.41 -4.54
N VAL A 56 -12.46 -14.37 -3.78
CA VAL A 56 -13.30 -14.09 -2.61
C VAL A 56 -12.50 -13.33 -1.54
N THR A 57 -11.27 -13.73 -1.28
CA THR A 57 -10.37 -13.00 -0.36
C THR A 57 -10.16 -11.56 -0.82
N TRP A 58 -9.93 -11.33 -2.11
CA TRP A 58 -9.79 -9.98 -2.66
C TRP A 58 -11.09 -9.16 -2.56
N PHE A 59 -12.24 -9.79 -2.80
CA PHE A 59 -13.54 -9.14 -2.63
C PHE A 59 -13.74 -8.67 -1.18
N ILE A 60 -13.46 -9.54 -0.19
CA ILE A 60 -13.59 -9.22 1.23
C ILE A 60 -12.64 -8.08 1.61
N ALA A 61 -11.36 -8.20 1.27
CA ALA A 61 -10.36 -7.19 1.58
C ALA A 61 -10.70 -5.84 0.95
N GLY A 62 -11.00 -5.81 -0.35
CA GLY A 62 -11.37 -4.60 -1.06
C GLY A 62 -12.64 -3.94 -0.51
N THR A 63 -13.64 -4.73 -0.15
CA THR A 63 -14.88 -4.22 0.46
C THR A 63 -14.60 -3.57 1.83
N LYS A 64 -13.74 -4.18 2.65
CA LYS A 64 -13.29 -3.60 3.92
C LYS A 64 -12.49 -2.32 3.73
N GLU A 65 -11.60 -2.28 2.75
CA GLU A 65 -10.80 -1.10 2.42
C GLU A 65 -11.62 0.08 1.89
N GLU A 66 -12.82 -0.20 1.37
CA GLU A 66 -13.82 0.81 1.05
C GLU A 66 -14.67 1.25 2.26
N GLY A 67 -14.42 0.68 3.43
CA GLY A 67 -15.14 0.99 4.67
C GLY A 67 -16.50 0.32 4.78
N ARG A 68 -16.74 -0.80 4.06
CA ARG A 68 -18.04 -1.47 3.96
C ARG A 68 -18.04 -2.85 4.64
N ARG A 69 -19.13 -3.10 5.39
CA ARG A 69 -19.48 -4.42 5.94
C ARG A 69 -20.35 -5.19 4.95
N PRO A 70 -20.58 -6.50 5.17
CA PRO A 70 -21.49 -7.28 4.32
C PRO A 70 -22.84 -6.60 4.07
N ARG A 71 -23.44 -6.00 5.09
CA ARG A 71 -24.72 -5.29 5.03
C ARG A 71 -24.71 -4.03 4.15
N ASP A 72 -23.53 -3.47 3.90
CA ASP A 72 -23.36 -2.21 3.15
C ASP A 72 -23.07 -2.46 1.67
N VAL A 73 -22.96 -3.73 1.27
CA VAL A 73 -22.70 -4.12 -0.12
C VAL A 73 -24.00 -4.14 -0.91
N GLU A 74 -24.04 -3.42 -2.01
CA GLU A 74 -25.17 -3.42 -2.93
C GLU A 74 -25.26 -4.77 -3.66
N ILE A 75 -26.37 -5.47 -3.51
CA ILE A 75 -26.62 -6.76 -4.17
C ILE A 75 -27.23 -6.50 -5.55
N ARG A 76 -26.45 -6.72 -6.61
CA ARG A 76 -26.86 -6.49 -8.00
C ARG A 76 -27.31 -7.76 -8.72
N ASP A 77 -26.79 -8.90 -8.28
CA ASP A 77 -27.05 -10.20 -8.89
C ASP A 77 -26.85 -11.33 -7.86
N GLU A 78 -27.15 -12.55 -8.27
CA GLU A 78 -27.04 -13.73 -7.42
C GLU A 78 -25.58 -14.05 -7.02
N GLN A 79 -24.62 -13.72 -7.88
CA GLN A 79 -23.20 -13.90 -7.56
C GLN A 79 -22.76 -12.96 -6.44
N THR A 80 -23.12 -11.68 -6.54
CA THR A 80 -22.85 -10.68 -5.49
C THR A 80 -23.54 -11.08 -4.18
N ARG A 81 -24.78 -11.59 -4.24
CA ARG A 81 -25.48 -12.10 -3.05
C ARG A 81 -24.67 -13.17 -2.35
N LYS A 82 -24.20 -14.17 -3.10
CA LYS A 82 -23.39 -15.26 -2.54
C LYS A 82 -22.04 -14.77 -1.99
N LEU A 83 -21.38 -13.83 -2.64
CA LEU A 83 -20.16 -13.22 -2.13
C LEU A 83 -20.40 -12.51 -0.79
N VAL A 84 -21.53 -11.82 -0.64
CA VAL A 84 -21.92 -11.17 0.62
C VAL A 84 -22.20 -12.19 1.71
N GLU A 85 -22.90 -13.30 1.39
CA GLU A 85 -23.12 -14.41 2.33
C GLU A 85 -21.80 -15.04 2.80
N ILE A 86 -20.84 -15.26 1.89
CA ILE A 86 -19.50 -15.76 2.23
C ILE A 86 -18.77 -14.76 3.10
N TYR A 87 -18.84 -13.48 2.78
CA TYR A 87 -18.19 -12.42 3.57
C TYR A 87 -18.77 -12.40 4.99
N GLN A 88 -20.07 -12.49 5.17
CA GLN A 88 -20.69 -12.55 6.49
C GLN A 88 -20.24 -13.79 7.27
N ALA A 89 -20.27 -14.96 6.64
CA ALA A 89 -19.82 -16.21 7.28
C ALA A 89 -18.32 -16.17 7.67
N TYR A 90 -17.50 -15.50 6.86
CA TYR A 90 -16.10 -15.27 7.16
C TYR A 90 -15.93 -14.36 8.39
N GLU A 91 -16.67 -13.26 8.48
CA GLU A 91 -16.67 -12.36 9.65
C GLU A 91 -17.06 -13.11 10.93
N ASP A 92 -18.12 -13.90 10.86
CA ASP A 92 -18.62 -14.71 11.97
C ASP A 92 -17.59 -15.75 12.43
N GLN A 93 -16.86 -16.34 11.47
CA GLN A 93 -15.78 -17.29 11.79
C GLN A 93 -14.61 -16.58 12.46
N CYS A 94 -14.15 -15.45 11.92
CA CYS A 94 -13.06 -14.66 12.51
C CYS A 94 -13.40 -14.22 13.94
N GLN A 95 -14.64 -13.79 14.17
CA GLN A 95 -15.11 -13.41 15.50
C GLN A 95 -15.10 -14.59 16.49
N ARG A 96 -15.55 -15.77 16.08
CA ARG A 96 -15.51 -16.98 16.91
C ARG A 96 -14.10 -17.45 17.23
N GLU A 97 -13.18 -17.35 16.25
CA GLU A 97 -11.78 -17.76 16.40
C GLU A 97 -10.92 -16.70 17.10
N GLY A 98 -11.45 -15.50 17.34
CA GLY A 98 -10.69 -14.38 17.96
C GLY A 98 -9.56 -13.87 17.08
N VAL A 99 -9.76 -13.86 15.78
CA VAL A 99 -8.77 -13.43 14.78
C VAL A 99 -9.28 -12.25 13.95
N VAL A 100 -8.36 -11.48 13.38
CA VAL A 100 -8.62 -10.37 12.47
C VAL A 100 -7.69 -10.44 11.27
N ASP A 101 -8.15 -10.02 10.09
CA ASP A 101 -7.28 -9.81 8.94
C ASP A 101 -6.72 -8.37 8.91
N PHE A 102 -5.79 -8.10 7.99
CA PHE A 102 -5.18 -6.78 7.88
C PHE A 102 -6.18 -5.65 7.57
N ALA A 103 -7.14 -5.90 6.68
CA ALA A 103 -8.15 -4.90 6.34
C ALA A 103 -9.10 -4.63 7.53
N GLU A 104 -9.35 -5.65 8.36
CA GLU A 104 -10.14 -5.52 9.58
C GLU A 104 -9.51 -4.56 10.59
N LEU A 105 -8.18 -4.53 10.70
CA LEU A 105 -7.50 -3.58 11.60
C LEU A 105 -7.92 -2.13 11.32
N MET A 106 -7.92 -1.75 10.05
CA MET A 106 -8.33 -0.41 9.63
C MET A 106 -9.82 -0.17 9.83
N LEU A 107 -10.65 -1.07 9.30
CA LEU A 107 -12.10 -0.92 9.34
C LEU A 107 -12.63 -0.87 10.77
N ARG A 108 -12.21 -1.82 11.62
CA ARG A 108 -12.63 -1.88 13.02
C ARG A 108 -12.19 -0.66 13.82
N THR A 109 -10.99 -0.15 13.57
CA THR A 109 -10.51 1.08 14.22
C THR A 109 -11.32 2.30 13.76
N TYR A 110 -11.62 2.38 12.46
CA TYR A 110 -12.44 3.45 11.92
C TYR A 110 -13.86 3.43 12.53
N GLU A 111 -14.52 2.27 12.56
CA GLU A 111 -15.84 2.10 13.16
C GLU A 111 -15.84 2.45 14.65
N LEU A 112 -14.85 1.97 15.40
CA LEU A 112 -14.72 2.25 16.83
C LEU A 112 -14.63 3.76 17.10
N LEU A 113 -13.86 4.50 16.29
CA LEU A 113 -13.76 5.95 16.42
C LEU A 113 -15.02 6.66 15.94
N ARG A 114 -15.67 6.15 14.89
CA ARG A 114 -16.92 6.71 14.36
C ARG A 114 -18.06 6.61 15.38
N ASP A 115 -18.17 5.45 16.01
CA ASP A 115 -19.31 5.08 16.86
C ASP A 115 -19.09 5.39 18.34
N ASN A 116 -17.90 5.92 18.72
CA ASN A 116 -17.56 6.25 20.10
C ASN A 116 -17.00 7.67 20.21
N ASP A 117 -17.90 8.63 20.40
CA ASP A 117 -17.54 10.06 20.49
C ASP A 117 -16.53 10.36 21.60
N PRO A 118 -16.67 9.85 22.84
CA PRO A 118 -15.70 10.16 23.90
C PRO A 118 -14.29 9.67 23.57
N LEU A 119 -14.19 8.50 22.95
CA LEU A 119 -12.90 7.94 22.53
C LEU A 119 -12.29 8.78 21.40
N ARG A 120 -13.08 9.14 20.39
CA ARG A 120 -12.66 9.98 19.28
C ARG A 120 -12.17 11.34 19.78
N GLU A 121 -12.93 12.01 20.64
CA GLU A 121 -12.57 13.30 21.23
C GLU A 121 -11.29 13.23 22.06
N HIS A 122 -11.12 12.17 22.86
CA HIS A 122 -9.89 11.94 23.61
C HIS A 122 -8.66 11.96 22.70
N TYR A 123 -8.70 11.21 21.59
CA TYR A 123 -7.57 11.15 20.67
C TYR A 123 -7.40 12.42 19.85
N GLN A 124 -8.46 13.10 19.50
CA GLN A 124 -8.40 14.42 18.87
C GLN A 124 -7.73 15.48 19.75
N HIS A 125 -7.94 15.41 21.05
CA HIS A 125 -7.23 16.29 22.00
C HIS A 125 -5.77 15.90 22.20
N ARG A 126 -5.49 14.60 22.18
CA ARG A 126 -4.14 14.07 22.35
C ARG A 126 -3.23 14.35 21.15
N PHE A 127 -3.76 14.23 19.94
CA PHE A 127 -3.00 14.44 18.69
C PHE A 127 -3.24 15.83 18.12
N ARG A 128 -2.51 16.81 18.64
CA ARG A 128 -2.60 18.21 18.17
C ARG A 128 -2.00 18.41 16.77
N HIS A 129 -1.07 17.56 16.39
CA HIS A 129 -0.40 17.58 15.10
C HIS A 129 -0.42 16.17 14.50
N VAL A 130 -0.81 16.11 13.25
CA VAL A 130 -0.86 14.87 12.46
C VAL A 130 -0.03 15.08 11.21
N LEU A 131 1.00 14.24 11.03
CA LEU A 131 1.87 14.26 9.88
C LEU A 131 1.67 12.96 9.11
N VAL A 132 1.42 13.07 7.83
CA VAL A 132 1.22 11.92 6.93
C VAL A 132 2.25 11.99 5.82
N ASP A 133 2.99 10.91 5.66
CA ASP A 133 3.94 10.72 4.57
C ASP A 133 3.34 9.80 3.51
N GLU A 134 3.83 9.88 2.26
CA GLU A 134 3.36 9.09 1.11
C GLU A 134 1.83 9.17 0.94
N PHE A 135 1.28 10.38 1.04
CA PHE A 135 -0.17 10.59 1.08
C PHE A 135 -0.88 10.11 -0.18
N GLN A 136 -0.21 10.11 -1.35
CA GLN A 136 -0.73 9.59 -2.62
C GLN A 136 -1.07 8.09 -2.57
N ASP A 137 -0.46 7.33 -1.65
CA ASP A 137 -0.68 5.88 -1.50
C ASP A 137 -1.84 5.55 -0.56
N THR A 138 -2.51 6.57 -0.02
CA THR A 138 -3.65 6.36 0.88
C THR A 138 -4.90 5.89 0.12
N ASN A 139 -5.59 4.89 0.69
CA ASN A 139 -6.90 4.48 0.22
C ASN A 139 -8.02 5.30 0.87
N ARG A 140 -9.25 5.05 0.45
CA ARG A 140 -10.43 5.78 0.95
C ARG A 140 -10.62 5.64 2.46
N LEU A 141 -10.44 4.45 3.00
CA LEU A 141 -10.63 4.17 4.41
C LEU A 141 -9.54 4.83 5.27
N GLN A 142 -8.28 4.81 4.80
CA GLN A 142 -7.17 5.48 5.47
C GLN A 142 -7.39 6.99 5.56
N TYR A 143 -7.87 7.61 4.48
CA TYR A 143 -8.20 9.02 4.49
C TYR A 143 -9.40 9.33 5.41
N ALA A 144 -10.44 8.49 5.40
CA ALA A 144 -11.57 8.63 6.33
C ALA A 144 -11.12 8.45 7.80
N TRP A 145 -10.24 7.48 8.06
CA TRP A 145 -9.65 7.25 9.38
C TRP A 145 -8.84 8.47 9.87
N LEU A 146 -8.03 9.06 8.98
CA LEU A 146 -7.28 10.29 9.30
C LEU A 146 -8.22 11.41 9.77
N LYS A 147 -9.35 11.59 9.10
CA LYS A 147 -10.36 12.60 9.48
C LYS A 147 -11.01 12.33 10.84
N MET A 148 -10.98 11.10 11.36
CA MET A 148 -11.45 10.82 12.73
C MET A 148 -10.54 11.47 13.78
N PHE A 149 -9.24 11.56 13.54
CA PHE A 149 -8.30 12.20 14.45
C PHE A 149 -8.18 13.70 14.24
N ALA A 150 -8.23 14.16 13.01
CA ALA A 150 -8.05 15.55 12.65
C ALA A 150 -9.14 16.01 11.67
N PRO A 151 -10.38 16.20 12.13
CA PRO A 151 -11.46 16.60 11.25
C PRO A 151 -11.24 18.01 10.67
N PRO A 152 -11.55 18.22 9.38
CA PRO A 152 -11.53 19.54 8.77
C PRO A 152 -12.45 20.52 9.50
N GLY A 153 -11.99 21.77 9.68
CA GLY A 153 -12.80 22.84 10.27
C GLY A 153 -12.98 22.79 11.79
N ARG A 154 -12.24 21.91 12.49
CA ARG A 154 -12.28 21.85 13.95
C ARG A 154 -11.80 23.16 14.61
N VAL A 155 -12.42 23.52 15.73
CA VAL A 155 -12.02 24.66 16.57
C VAL A 155 -11.70 24.15 17.99
N PRO A 156 -10.50 24.40 18.54
CA PRO A 156 -9.33 25.00 17.87
C PRO A 156 -8.79 24.09 16.76
N PRO A 157 -8.17 24.65 15.72
CA PRO A 157 -7.68 23.89 14.60
C PRO A 157 -6.53 22.98 15.01
N GLN A 158 -6.49 21.77 14.43
CA GLN A 158 -5.36 20.86 14.55
C GLN A 158 -4.38 21.11 13.38
N GLY A 159 -3.09 20.96 13.64
CA GLY A 159 -2.08 20.99 12.59
C GLY A 159 -2.09 19.67 11.83
N VAL A 160 -2.46 19.69 10.55
CA VAL A 160 -2.33 18.55 9.65
C VAL A 160 -1.33 18.90 8.55
N PHE A 161 -0.36 18.03 8.37
CA PHE A 161 0.67 18.19 7.36
C PHE A 161 0.77 16.90 6.55
N ALA A 162 0.49 16.97 5.26
CA ALA A 162 0.55 15.85 4.34
C ALA A 162 1.70 16.06 3.35
N VAL A 163 2.51 15.03 3.18
CA VAL A 163 3.58 14.95 2.18
C VAL A 163 3.23 13.83 1.22
N GLY A 164 3.37 14.08 -0.07
CA GLY A 164 3.10 13.09 -1.09
C GLY A 164 3.59 13.54 -2.46
N ASP A 165 3.60 12.61 -3.37
CA ASP A 165 4.01 12.80 -4.75
C ASP A 165 3.05 12.04 -5.69
N ASP A 166 2.15 12.76 -6.34
CA ASP A 166 1.17 12.20 -7.25
C ASP A 166 1.83 11.44 -8.43
N ASP A 167 3.01 11.88 -8.86
CA ASP A 167 3.79 11.23 -9.91
C ASP A 167 4.35 9.87 -9.48
N GLN A 168 4.42 9.58 -8.18
CA GLN A 168 4.85 8.31 -7.61
C GLN A 168 3.69 7.39 -7.19
N SER A 169 2.45 7.73 -7.51
CA SER A 169 1.29 6.91 -7.17
C SER A 169 1.23 5.65 -8.04
N ILE A 170 1.79 4.55 -7.55
CA ILE A 170 1.85 3.26 -8.24
C ILE A 170 1.01 2.17 -7.56
N TYR A 171 0.27 2.48 -6.49
CA TYR A 171 -0.51 1.53 -5.70
C TYR A 171 -2.03 1.57 -5.94
N ALA A 172 -2.48 2.09 -7.09
CA ALA A 172 -3.90 2.09 -7.45
C ALA A 172 -4.52 0.68 -7.42
N PHE A 173 -3.77 -0.35 -7.82
CA PHE A 173 -4.17 -1.76 -7.74
C PHE A 173 -4.33 -2.30 -6.30
N ARG A 174 -3.85 -1.55 -5.29
CA ARG A 174 -4.06 -1.80 -3.85
C ARG A 174 -5.07 -0.83 -3.23
N GLY A 175 -5.89 -0.17 -4.05
CA GLY A 175 -6.92 0.76 -3.60
C GLY A 175 -6.44 2.17 -3.28
N ALA A 176 -5.17 2.51 -3.53
CA ALA A 176 -4.69 3.89 -3.39
C ALA A 176 -5.46 4.85 -4.33
N ARG A 177 -5.74 6.05 -3.83
CA ARG A 177 -6.52 7.06 -4.55
C ARG A 177 -5.76 8.39 -4.58
N VAL A 178 -5.17 8.71 -5.73
CA VAL A 178 -4.52 10.02 -5.95
C VAL A 178 -5.49 11.18 -5.68
N GLY A 179 -6.77 10.99 -5.99
CA GLY A 179 -7.82 11.97 -5.70
C GLY A 179 -7.92 12.39 -4.23
N ASN A 180 -7.41 11.59 -3.28
CA ASN A 180 -7.35 11.98 -1.86
C ASN A 180 -6.50 13.25 -1.66
N MET A 181 -5.51 13.52 -2.51
CA MET A 181 -4.70 14.75 -2.43
C MET A 181 -5.54 15.99 -2.73
N ALA A 182 -6.30 15.96 -3.83
CA ALA A 182 -7.22 17.04 -4.18
C ALA A 182 -8.35 17.20 -3.15
N ASP A 183 -8.88 16.09 -2.64
CA ASP A 183 -9.87 16.11 -1.56
C ASP A 183 -9.30 16.73 -0.30
N PHE A 184 -8.06 16.41 0.06
CA PHE A 184 -7.38 17.01 1.21
C PHE A 184 -7.23 18.53 1.06
N GLU A 185 -6.72 19.00 -0.09
CA GLU A 185 -6.58 20.43 -0.36
C GLU A 185 -7.92 21.17 -0.21
N ARG A 186 -8.99 20.61 -0.76
CA ARG A 186 -10.34 21.21 -0.70
C ARG A 186 -10.93 21.16 0.70
N GLU A 187 -10.92 20.00 1.36
CA GLU A 187 -11.60 19.80 2.65
C GLU A 187 -10.90 20.54 3.79
N TYR A 188 -9.56 20.53 3.81
CA TYR A 188 -8.78 21.25 4.82
C TYR A 188 -8.52 22.72 4.45
N ARG A 189 -9.02 23.18 3.30
CA ARG A 189 -8.81 24.54 2.79
C ARG A 189 -7.34 24.94 2.82
N VAL A 190 -6.50 24.06 2.26
CA VAL A 190 -5.05 24.23 2.25
C VAL A 190 -4.69 25.58 1.60
N GLN A 191 -4.05 26.46 2.34
CA GLN A 191 -3.69 27.79 1.88
C GLN A 191 -2.39 27.81 1.09
N ARG A 192 -1.52 26.82 1.32
CA ARG A 192 -0.20 26.78 0.70
C ARG A 192 0.21 25.34 0.39
N VAL A 193 0.41 25.05 -0.87
CA VAL A 193 1.07 23.84 -1.36
C VAL A 193 2.53 24.19 -1.67
N ILE A 194 3.45 23.45 -1.08
CA ILE A 194 4.89 23.62 -1.28
C ILE A 194 5.36 22.52 -2.22
N LYS A 195 5.91 22.89 -3.39
CA LYS A 195 6.49 21.95 -4.35
C LYS A 195 8.00 21.84 -4.12
N LEU A 196 8.47 20.62 -3.87
CA LEU A 196 9.88 20.30 -3.70
C LEU A 196 10.43 19.81 -5.05
N GLU A 197 10.93 20.73 -5.87
CA GLU A 197 11.40 20.43 -7.22
C GLU A 197 12.92 20.21 -7.29
N GLN A 198 13.66 20.70 -6.31
CA GLN A 198 15.09 20.46 -6.21
C GLN A 198 15.37 19.04 -5.78
N ASN A 199 16.02 18.26 -6.65
CA ASN A 199 16.42 16.89 -6.37
C ASN A 199 17.91 16.85 -5.99
N TYR A 200 18.23 16.10 -4.94
CA TYR A 200 19.60 15.94 -4.40
C TYR A 200 20.11 14.50 -4.57
N ARG A 201 19.35 13.64 -5.21
CA ARG A 201 19.66 12.19 -5.35
C ARG A 201 20.26 11.87 -6.72
N SER A 202 19.68 12.41 -7.77
CA SER A 202 19.92 11.97 -9.15
C SER A 202 20.53 13.07 -10.01
N PHE A 203 21.34 12.65 -10.97
CA PHE A 203 21.86 13.52 -12.02
C PHE A 203 20.79 13.90 -13.06
N GLY A 204 21.11 14.92 -13.88
CA GLY A 204 20.18 15.54 -14.83
C GLY A 204 19.54 14.55 -15.80
N HIS A 205 20.33 13.72 -16.47
CA HIS A 205 19.79 12.76 -17.45
C HIS A 205 18.75 11.79 -16.89
N ILE A 206 18.87 11.41 -15.61
CA ILE A 206 17.86 10.58 -14.93
C ILE A 206 16.59 11.38 -14.74
N LEU A 207 16.70 12.62 -14.26
CA LEU A 207 15.55 13.49 -14.02
C LEU A 207 14.86 13.91 -15.32
N ASP A 208 15.62 14.20 -16.36
CA ASP A 208 15.06 14.54 -17.68
C ASP A 208 14.24 13.38 -18.24
N SER A 209 14.76 12.15 -18.13
CA SER A 209 14.04 10.95 -18.54
C SER A 209 12.76 10.74 -17.72
N ALA A 210 12.82 10.95 -16.41
CA ALA A 210 11.64 10.85 -15.52
C ALA A 210 10.61 11.94 -15.81
N ASN A 211 11.04 13.20 -15.99
CA ASN A 211 10.18 14.32 -16.34
C ASN A 211 9.49 14.11 -17.68
N GLU A 212 10.21 13.63 -18.70
CA GLU A 212 9.63 13.34 -20.02
C GLU A 212 8.58 12.23 -19.92
N LEU A 213 8.90 11.13 -19.23
CA LEU A 213 7.97 10.02 -19.05
C LEU A 213 6.67 10.50 -18.39
N ILE A 214 6.80 11.21 -17.25
CA ILE A 214 5.64 11.60 -16.46
C ILE A 214 4.85 12.76 -17.09
N SER A 215 5.45 13.54 -17.97
CA SER A 215 4.78 14.65 -18.68
C SER A 215 3.57 14.18 -19.48
N ARG A 216 3.55 12.90 -19.86
CA ARG A 216 2.44 12.27 -20.63
C ARG A 216 1.22 11.95 -19.77
N ASN A 217 1.31 12.06 -18.45
CA ASN A 217 0.14 11.97 -17.59
C ASN A 217 -0.67 13.24 -17.61
N ALA A 218 -1.94 13.15 -18.04
CA ALA A 218 -2.84 14.31 -18.16
C ALA A 218 -3.34 14.82 -16.79
N GLN A 219 -3.36 13.97 -15.77
CA GLN A 219 -3.88 14.31 -14.44
C GLN A 219 -2.73 14.31 -13.41
N ARG A 220 -2.04 15.45 -13.31
CA ARG A 220 -0.97 15.64 -12.31
C ARG A 220 -1.08 17.03 -11.69
N LEU A 221 -0.58 17.14 -10.44
CA LEU A 221 -0.44 18.42 -9.75
C LEU A 221 0.64 19.30 -10.37
N GLY A 222 1.48 18.69 -11.19
CA GLY A 222 2.51 19.36 -12.00
C GLY A 222 3.68 19.86 -11.16
N LYS A 223 4.82 19.20 -11.31
CA LYS A 223 6.14 19.65 -10.86
C LYS A 223 7.17 19.27 -11.90
N ASN A 224 8.33 19.88 -11.84
CA ASN A 224 9.45 19.56 -12.72
C ASN A 224 10.71 19.40 -11.88
N LEU A 225 11.23 18.17 -11.80
CA LEU A 225 12.42 17.88 -11.00
C LEU A 225 13.66 18.43 -11.68
N ARG A 226 14.51 19.08 -10.90
CA ARG A 226 15.81 19.65 -11.32
C ARG A 226 16.90 19.33 -10.32
N THR A 227 18.15 19.34 -10.77
CA THR A 227 19.30 19.08 -9.91
C THR A 227 20.46 20.01 -10.26
N ASP A 228 21.30 20.28 -9.27
CA ASP A 228 22.55 21.00 -9.43
C ASP A 228 23.78 20.04 -9.51
N LEU A 229 23.55 18.71 -9.54
CA LEU A 229 24.59 17.70 -9.61
C LEU A 229 25.22 17.55 -11.01
N GLY A 230 24.74 18.30 -12.01
CA GLY A 230 25.18 18.19 -13.41
C GLY A 230 24.40 17.11 -14.19
N ALA A 231 24.80 16.90 -15.44
CA ALA A 231 24.11 16.02 -16.38
C ALA A 231 24.19 14.53 -15.98
N GLY A 232 25.35 14.09 -15.51
CA GLY A 232 25.61 12.67 -15.23
C GLY A 232 25.80 11.84 -16.51
N GLU A 233 25.80 10.52 -16.34
CA GLU A 233 25.81 9.59 -17.47
C GLU A 233 24.43 9.50 -18.12
N PRO A 234 24.36 9.38 -19.46
CA PRO A 234 23.12 9.13 -20.16
C PRO A 234 22.45 7.82 -19.73
N VAL A 235 21.11 7.81 -19.69
CA VAL A 235 20.35 6.60 -19.48
C VAL A 235 20.55 5.67 -20.70
N ARG A 236 21.00 4.45 -20.45
CA ARG A 236 21.23 3.45 -21.50
C ARG A 236 20.04 2.49 -21.59
N VAL A 237 19.65 2.15 -22.80
CA VAL A 237 18.62 1.14 -23.08
C VAL A 237 19.27 -0.03 -23.77
N PHE A 238 19.02 -1.22 -23.25
CA PHE A 238 19.48 -2.47 -23.82
C PHE A 238 18.29 -3.39 -24.11
N GLU A 239 18.20 -3.88 -25.32
CA GLU A 239 17.20 -4.85 -25.73
C GLU A 239 17.86 -6.23 -25.91
N ALA A 240 17.43 -7.19 -25.12
CA ALA A 240 17.92 -8.56 -25.16
C ALA A 240 17.00 -9.45 -26.02
N THR A 241 17.56 -10.48 -26.62
CA THR A 241 16.82 -11.47 -27.42
C THR A 241 16.10 -12.51 -26.54
N SER A 242 16.46 -12.62 -25.27
CA SER A 242 15.84 -13.51 -24.27
C SER A 242 16.10 -13.02 -22.87
N ASP A 243 15.35 -13.55 -21.91
CA ASP A 243 15.53 -13.32 -20.48
C ASP A 243 16.91 -13.79 -19.98
N PHE A 244 17.44 -14.86 -20.57
CA PHE A 244 18.80 -15.34 -20.29
C PHE A 244 19.86 -14.33 -20.77
N ALA A 245 19.71 -13.80 -21.99
CA ALA A 245 20.62 -12.79 -22.53
C ALA A 245 20.56 -11.48 -21.72
N GLU A 246 19.37 -11.09 -21.25
CA GLU A 246 19.19 -9.95 -20.35
C GLU A 246 19.93 -10.15 -19.02
N ALA A 247 19.76 -11.32 -18.39
CA ALA A 247 20.43 -11.65 -17.13
C ALA A 247 21.96 -11.70 -17.29
N GLN A 248 22.45 -12.22 -18.41
CA GLN A 248 23.87 -12.28 -18.71
C GLN A 248 24.46 -10.86 -18.89
N TRP A 249 23.77 -10.01 -19.65
CA TRP A 249 24.19 -8.62 -19.82
C TRP A 249 24.22 -7.86 -18.47
N PHE A 250 23.19 -8.04 -17.65
CA PHE A 250 23.18 -7.44 -16.30
C PHE A 250 24.38 -7.91 -15.47
N LEU A 251 24.69 -9.20 -15.49
CA LEU A 251 25.83 -9.76 -14.77
C LEU A 251 27.15 -9.12 -15.23
N GLU A 252 27.34 -8.98 -16.52
CA GLU A 252 28.54 -8.37 -17.11
C GLU A 252 28.70 -6.89 -16.72
N GLU A 253 27.61 -6.12 -16.79
CA GLU A 253 27.58 -4.72 -16.37
C GLU A 253 27.87 -4.58 -14.86
N ALA A 254 27.22 -5.40 -14.02
CA ALA A 254 27.45 -5.36 -12.57
C ALA A 254 28.90 -5.70 -12.21
N GLN A 255 29.51 -6.66 -12.91
CA GLN A 255 30.92 -7.00 -12.73
C GLN A 255 31.85 -5.90 -13.24
N ALA A 256 31.51 -5.26 -14.36
CA ALA A 256 32.28 -4.15 -14.92
C ALA A 256 32.29 -2.94 -13.98
N LEU A 257 31.13 -2.56 -13.45
CA LEU A 257 30.99 -1.50 -12.46
C LEU A 257 31.79 -1.80 -11.19
N HIS A 258 31.72 -3.05 -10.73
CA HIS A 258 32.50 -3.46 -9.54
C HIS A 258 34.02 -3.43 -9.78
N ARG A 259 34.49 -3.89 -10.94
CA ARG A 259 35.91 -3.76 -11.31
C ARG A 259 36.35 -2.28 -11.41
N GLY A 260 35.42 -1.41 -11.80
CA GLY A 260 35.61 0.05 -11.83
C GLY A 260 35.63 0.72 -10.45
N GLY A 261 35.46 -0.06 -9.36
CA GLY A 261 35.53 0.43 -8.00
C GLY A 261 34.19 0.66 -7.30
N LEU A 262 33.05 0.43 -7.97
CA LEU A 262 31.74 0.56 -7.36
C LEU A 262 31.45 -0.63 -6.44
N PRO A 263 31.15 -0.42 -5.14
CA PRO A 263 30.74 -1.51 -4.27
C PRO A 263 29.46 -2.20 -4.77
N ARG A 264 29.37 -3.51 -4.66
CA ARG A 264 28.15 -4.26 -5.08
C ARG A 264 26.91 -3.82 -4.31
N SER A 265 27.07 -3.34 -3.07
CA SER A 265 25.97 -2.77 -2.25
C SER A 265 25.34 -1.52 -2.86
N GLU A 266 26.03 -0.86 -3.79
CA GLU A 266 25.53 0.33 -4.51
C GLU A 266 24.91 0.00 -5.87
N ILE A 267 24.82 -1.30 -6.21
CA ILE A 267 24.19 -1.76 -7.44
C ILE A 267 22.84 -2.39 -7.10
N ALA A 268 21.76 -1.89 -7.71
CA ALA A 268 20.42 -2.43 -7.54
C ALA A 268 19.83 -2.82 -8.90
N LEU A 269 19.18 -3.99 -8.94
CA LEU A 269 18.36 -4.43 -10.06
C LEU A 269 16.88 -4.39 -9.67
N LEU A 270 16.10 -3.65 -10.45
CA LEU A 270 14.66 -3.54 -10.28
C LEU A 270 13.97 -4.34 -11.40
N TYR A 271 13.00 -5.17 -11.04
CA TYR A 271 12.18 -5.93 -12.00
C TYR A 271 10.69 -5.80 -11.68
N ARG A 272 9.87 -5.96 -12.72
CA ARG A 272 8.41 -5.76 -12.59
C ARG A 272 7.71 -6.93 -11.91
N SER A 273 8.21 -8.14 -12.07
CA SER A 273 7.58 -9.38 -11.62
C SER A 273 8.59 -10.30 -10.94
N ASN A 274 8.19 -10.90 -9.81
CA ASN A 274 9.03 -11.88 -9.11
C ASN A 274 9.40 -13.10 -9.98
N ALA A 275 8.67 -13.38 -11.06
CA ALA A 275 9.02 -14.44 -11.98
C ALA A 275 10.35 -14.18 -12.70
N GLN A 276 10.69 -12.90 -12.92
CA GLN A 276 11.95 -12.49 -13.57
C GLN A 276 13.17 -12.75 -12.69
N SER A 277 13.01 -12.78 -11.36
CA SER A 277 14.14 -12.95 -10.43
C SER A 277 14.87 -14.27 -10.62
N ARG A 278 14.17 -15.35 -10.99
CA ARG A 278 14.74 -16.70 -11.07
C ARG A 278 15.91 -16.80 -12.05
N VAL A 279 15.76 -16.24 -13.24
CA VAL A 279 16.80 -16.28 -14.28
C VAL A 279 18.01 -15.45 -13.84
N ILE A 280 17.74 -14.27 -13.26
CA ILE A 280 18.77 -13.36 -12.75
C ILE A 280 19.53 -13.99 -11.58
N GLU A 281 18.80 -14.55 -10.61
CA GLU A 281 19.39 -15.23 -9.45
C GLU A 281 20.27 -16.41 -9.88
N SER A 282 19.80 -17.20 -10.87
CA SER A 282 20.59 -18.30 -11.43
C SER A 282 21.89 -17.82 -12.08
N ALA A 283 21.86 -16.71 -12.83
CA ALA A 283 23.05 -16.13 -13.46
C ALA A 283 24.04 -15.63 -12.40
N LEU A 284 23.58 -14.91 -11.38
CA LEU A 284 24.42 -14.41 -10.28
C LEU A 284 25.03 -15.56 -9.47
N PHE A 285 24.24 -16.58 -9.13
CA PHE A 285 24.67 -17.75 -8.39
C PHE A 285 25.76 -18.53 -9.13
N ASN A 286 25.54 -18.83 -10.41
CA ASN A 286 26.49 -19.57 -11.24
C ASN A 286 27.82 -18.81 -11.41
N ALA A 287 27.76 -17.48 -11.39
CA ALA A 287 28.95 -16.63 -11.48
C ALA A 287 29.62 -16.36 -10.11
N GLY A 288 29.09 -16.91 -9.04
CA GLY A 288 29.60 -16.68 -7.67
C GLY A 288 29.48 -15.22 -7.19
N VAL A 289 28.54 -14.45 -7.74
CA VAL A 289 28.31 -13.06 -7.37
C VAL A 289 27.32 -13.02 -6.19
N PRO A 290 27.71 -12.49 -5.03
CA PRO A 290 26.81 -12.37 -3.88
C PRO A 290 25.70 -11.34 -4.16
N TYR A 291 24.47 -11.68 -3.83
CA TYR A 291 23.29 -10.84 -4.00
C TYR A 291 22.30 -11.01 -2.85
N ARG A 292 21.35 -10.08 -2.75
CA ARG A 292 20.22 -10.16 -1.82
C ARG A 292 18.93 -9.81 -2.54
N VAL A 293 17.90 -10.66 -2.40
CA VAL A 293 16.56 -10.38 -2.91
C VAL A 293 15.72 -9.76 -1.81
N TYR A 294 15.13 -8.60 -2.09
CA TYR A 294 14.18 -7.94 -1.20
C TYR A 294 12.75 -8.31 -1.61
N GLY A 295 11.96 -8.80 -0.65
CA GLY A 295 10.57 -9.20 -0.92
C GLY A 295 10.39 -10.53 -1.65
N GLY A 296 11.45 -11.30 -1.85
CA GLY A 296 11.39 -12.67 -2.36
C GLY A 296 10.85 -13.65 -1.32
N LEU A 297 10.39 -14.80 -1.79
CA LEU A 297 10.10 -15.94 -0.91
C LEU A 297 11.40 -16.35 -0.20
N ARG A 298 11.38 -16.38 1.13
CA ARG A 298 12.47 -16.92 1.94
C ARG A 298 12.45 -18.43 1.90
#